data_d92517ad39b422ba246bb6647f026538
#
_entry.id   d92517ad39b422ba246bb6647f026538
#
_cell.length_a   1.000
_cell.length_b   1.000
_cell.length_c   1.000
_cell.angle_alpha   90.00
_cell.angle_beta   90.00
_cell.angle_gamma   90.00
#
_symmetry.space_group_name_H-M   'P 1'
#
loop_
_entity.id
_entity.type
_entity.pdbx_description
1 polymer ?
#
loop_
_entity_poly.entity_id
_entity_poly.type
_entity_poly.pdbx_seq_one_letter_code
_entity_poly.pdbx_strand_id
1 'polypeptide(L)'
;MAGHTCNSIVIDAPMDLVWERTNDVRSWTELFSEYSVAEILEQDGPTVTFRLALHPDENGKVWSWVSQRTTDEATRTVRAHRVETGPFEYMNIHWEYTQTDEGVRMQWTQDFHMKDGAPLDDEGMTDRLNRNTPVQMNLIKEKLEAAARAALAS
;
A
#
# COMPACT_ATOMS: atom_id res chain seq x y z
N MET A 1 20.24 -6.94 -10.93
CA MET A 1 20.02 -5.81 -10.03
C MET A 1 18.63 -5.85 -9.48
N ALA A 2 18.47 -5.52 -8.21
CA ALA A 2 17.15 -5.44 -7.62
C ALA A 2 16.49 -4.08 -7.88
N GLY A 3 15.17 -4.02 -7.79
CA GLY A 3 14.40 -2.78 -7.89
C GLY A 3 14.18 -2.14 -6.53
N HIS A 4 14.01 -0.82 -6.53
CA HIS A 4 13.78 -0.05 -5.32
C HIS A 4 12.94 1.17 -5.64
N THR A 5 11.91 1.43 -4.83
CA THR A 5 11.09 2.65 -4.94
C THR A 5 10.93 3.29 -3.57
N CYS A 6 10.81 4.61 -3.54
CA CYS A 6 10.51 5.36 -2.34
C CYS A 6 9.64 6.56 -2.73
N ASN A 7 8.40 6.56 -2.26
CA ASN A 7 7.43 7.61 -2.56
C ASN A 7 6.79 8.08 -1.26
N SER A 8 6.46 9.36 -1.19
CA SER A 8 5.82 9.93 0.00
C SER A 8 4.80 10.99 -0.38
N ILE A 9 3.89 11.25 0.56
CA ILE A 9 2.87 12.29 0.43
C ILE A 9 2.55 12.83 1.82
N VAL A 10 2.16 14.10 1.89
CA VAL A 10 1.68 14.72 3.13
C VAL A 10 0.15 14.80 3.08
N ILE A 11 -0.49 14.26 4.12
CA ILE A 11 -1.95 14.21 4.25
C ILE A 11 -2.36 15.15 5.38
N ASP A 12 -3.18 16.15 5.07
CA ASP A 12 -3.66 17.12 6.06
C ASP A 12 -4.84 16.51 6.84
N ALA A 13 -4.50 15.60 7.75
CA ALA A 13 -5.45 14.89 8.58
C ALA A 13 -4.74 14.43 9.87
N PRO A 14 -5.49 14.16 10.96
CA PRO A 14 -4.88 13.67 12.19
C PRO A 14 -4.18 12.33 12.01
N MET A 15 -3.07 12.15 12.74
CA MET A 15 -2.26 10.92 12.67
C MET A 15 -3.12 9.66 12.92
N ASP A 16 -3.98 9.67 13.92
CA ASP A 16 -4.79 8.48 14.25
C ASP A 16 -5.73 8.11 13.09
N LEU A 17 -6.31 9.09 12.44
CA LEU A 17 -7.18 8.85 11.28
C LEU A 17 -6.39 8.25 10.12
N VAL A 18 -5.24 8.84 9.80
CA VAL A 18 -4.38 8.36 8.71
C VAL A 18 -3.91 6.94 9.01
N TRP A 19 -3.42 6.71 10.22
CA TRP A 19 -2.93 5.39 10.64
C TRP A 19 -4.01 4.33 10.55
N GLU A 20 -5.18 4.57 11.14
CA GLU A 20 -6.28 3.59 11.16
C GLU A 20 -6.80 3.27 9.76
N ARG A 21 -7.06 4.30 8.96
CA ARG A 21 -7.65 4.11 7.64
C ARG A 21 -6.72 3.42 6.66
N THR A 22 -5.42 3.74 6.69
CA THR A 22 -4.45 3.13 5.79
C THR A 22 -4.03 1.73 6.24
N ASN A 23 -4.31 1.34 7.48
CA ASN A 23 -4.00 0.00 7.99
C ASN A 23 -5.21 -0.92 8.08
N ASP A 24 -6.40 -0.42 7.77
CA ASP A 24 -7.61 -1.24 7.69
C ASP A 24 -7.71 -1.89 6.31
N VAL A 25 -7.09 -3.07 6.18
CA VAL A 25 -7.01 -3.79 4.91
C VAL A 25 -8.39 -4.05 4.31
N ARG A 26 -9.41 -4.32 5.14
CA ARG A 26 -10.76 -4.58 4.64
C ARG A 26 -11.35 -3.40 3.86
N SER A 27 -10.91 -2.19 4.16
CA SER A 27 -11.38 -0.98 3.46
C SER A 27 -10.56 -0.64 2.22
N TRP A 28 -9.54 -1.41 1.89
CA TRP A 28 -8.64 -1.08 0.78
C TRP A 28 -9.32 -1.11 -0.59
N THR A 29 -10.40 -1.86 -0.77
CA THR A 29 -11.18 -1.82 -2.01
C THR A 29 -11.85 -0.47 -2.23
N GLU A 30 -12.08 0.30 -1.17
CA GLU A 30 -12.63 1.65 -1.23
C GLU A 30 -11.53 2.72 -1.19
N LEU A 31 -10.43 2.44 -0.47
CA LEU A 31 -9.34 3.39 -0.30
C LEU A 31 -8.45 3.47 -1.55
N PHE A 32 -8.14 2.33 -2.15
CA PHE A 32 -7.35 2.23 -3.38
C PHE A 32 -8.28 1.99 -4.56
N SER A 33 -7.94 2.55 -5.72
CA SER A 33 -8.74 2.32 -6.93
C SER A 33 -8.40 1.01 -7.64
N GLU A 34 -7.26 0.40 -7.32
CA GLU A 34 -6.75 -0.75 -8.06
C GLU A 34 -7.21 -2.12 -7.53
N TYR A 35 -7.75 -2.19 -6.31
CA TYR A 35 -8.12 -3.49 -5.73
C TYR A 35 -9.60 -3.80 -5.88
N SER A 36 -9.90 -4.99 -6.40
CA SER A 36 -11.27 -5.53 -6.44
C SER A 36 -11.56 -6.42 -5.22
N VAL A 37 -10.53 -6.98 -4.61
CA VAL A 37 -10.64 -7.83 -3.41
C VAL A 37 -9.59 -7.44 -2.40
N ALA A 38 -9.98 -7.36 -1.14
CA ALA A 38 -9.07 -7.24 0.01
C ALA A 38 -9.66 -8.12 1.11
N GLU A 39 -9.08 -9.31 1.31
CA GLU A 39 -9.62 -10.32 2.22
C GLU A 39 -8.59 -10.70 3.26
N ILE A 40 -8.97 -10.62 4.54
CA ILE A 40 -8.11 -11.06 5.63
C ILE A 40 -8.23 -12.57 5.77
N LEU A 41 -7.10 -13.27 5.63
CA LEU A 41 -7.02 -14.72 5.75
C LEU A 41 -6.69 -15.12 7.19
N GLU A 42 -5.82 -14.38 7.85
CA GLU A 42 -5.39 -14.66 9.22
C GLU A 42 -4.96 -13.37 9.89
N GLN A 43 -5.23 -13.26 11.18
CA GLN A 43 -4.74 -12.15 11.98
C GLN A 43 -4.19 -12.69 13.29
N ASP A 44 -2.94 -12.32 13.60
CA ASP A 44 -2.24 -12.72 14.82
C ASP A 44 -1.62 -11.46 15.44
N GLY A 45 -2.35 -10.82 16.37
CA GLY A 45 -1.92 -9.58 16.96
C GLY A 45 -1.75 -8.48 15.91
N PRO A 46 -0.57 -7.84 15.81
CA PRO A 46 -0.32 -6.81 14.81
C PRO A 46 -0.01 -7.35 13.42
N THR A 47 0.04 -8.68 13.25
CA THR A 47 0.38 -9.29 11.96
C THR A 47 -0.88 -9.78 11.26
N VAL A 48 -1.06 -9.34 10.02
CA VAL A 48 -2.22 -9.68 9.20
C VAL A 48 -1.74 -10.32 7.90
N THR A 49 -2.32 -11.48 7.57
CA THR A 49 -2.11 -12.15 6.30
C THR A 49 -3.38 -11.97 5.48
N PHE A 50 -3.24 -11.49 4.26
CA PHE A 50 -4.40 -11.09 3.47
C PHE A 50 -4.17 -11.32 1.97
N ARG A 51 -5.28 -11.47 1.25
CA ARG A 51 -5.27 -11.59 -0.21
C ARG A 51 -5.76 -10.29 -0.84
N LEU A 52 -5.02 -9.84 -1.84
CA LEU A 52 -5.43 -8.72 -2.69
C LEU A 52 -5.63 -9.24 -4.11
N ALA A 53 -6.60 -8.67 -4.80
CA ALA A 53 -6.78 -8.90 -6.23
C ALA A 53 -7.00 -7.55 -6.90
N LEU A 54 -6.40 -7.39 -8.07
CA LEU A 54 -6.63 -6.22 -8.90
C LEU A 54 -7.90 -6.40 -9.72
N HIS A 55 -8.42 -5.31 -10.27
CA HIS A 55 -9.46 -5.40 -11.28
C HIS A 55 -8.89 -6.10 -12.52
N PRO A 56 -9.73 -6.78 -13.33
CA PRO A 56 -9.24 -7.44 -14.54
C PRO A 56 -8.47 -6.46 -15.43
N ASP A 57 -7.35 -6.93 -15.99
CA ASP A 57 -6.58 -6.12 -16.93
C ASP A 57 -7.28 -6.11 -18.30
N GLU A 58 -6.66 -5.46 -19.29
CA GLU A 58 -7.21 -5.34 -20.65
C GLU A 58 -7.42 -6.68 -21.33
N ASN A 59 -6.77 -7.74 -20.86
CA ASN A 59 -6.96 -9.10 -21.37
C ASN A 59 -7.91 -9.93 -20.53
N GLY A 60 -8.55 -9.32 -19.52
CA GLY A 60 -9.46 -10.01 -18.62
C GLY A 60 -8.78 -10.83 -17.53
N LYS A 61 -7.45 -10.73 -17.41
CA LYS A 61 -6.71 -11.47 -16.39
C LYS A 61 -6.79 -10.75 -15.05
N VAL A 62 -7.10 -11.52 -14.00
CA VAL A 62 -7.13 -11.01 -12.62
C VAL A 62 -5.82 -11.38 -11.92
N TRP A 63 -5.04 -10.38 -11.55
CA TRP A 63 -3.83 -10.57 -10.76
C TRP A 63 -4.20 -10.59 -9.29
N SER A 64 -3.72 -11.60 -8.58
CA SER A 64 -4.02 -11.79 -7.17
C SER A 64 -2.79 -12.32 -6.44
N TRP A 65 -2.65 -11.96 -5.17
CA TRP A 65 -1.53 -12.44 -4.36
C TRP A 65 -1.88 -12.37 -2.88
N VAL A 66 -1.09 -13.07 -2.07
CA VAL A 66 -1.19 -13.01 -0.61
C VAL A 66 0.00 -12.24 -0.08
N SER A 67 -0.26 -11.32 0.84
CA SER A 67 0.76 -10.54 1.54
C SER A 67 0.58 -10.71 3.04
N GLN A 68 1.67 -10.45 3.78
CA GLN A 68 1.64 -10.40 5.23
C GLN A 68 2.22 -9.08 5.67
N ARG A 69 1.54 -8.40 6.59
CA ARG A 69 2.01 -7.12 7.12
C ARG A 69 1.97 -7.12 8.63
N THR A 70 2.92 -6.42 9.22
CA THR A 70 3.01 -6.22 10.66
C THR A 70 3.09 -4.74 10.95
N THR A 71 2.19 -4.23 11.78
CA THR A 71 2.16 -2.82 12.19
C THR A 71 2.88 -2.64 13.51
N ASP A 72 3.57 -1.50 13.66
CA ASP A 72 4.15 -1.07 14.93
C ASP A 72 3.64 0.34 15.23
N GLU A 73 2.61 0.41 16.06
CA GLU A 73 1.95 1.68 16.38
C GLU A 73 2.88 2.63 17.15
N ALA A 74 3.73 2.09 18.01
CA ALA A 74 4.65 2.91 18.81
C ALA A 74 5.61 3.71 17.92
N THR A 75 6.12 3.10 16.86
CA THR A 75 7.05 3.75 15.93
C THR A 75 6.37 4.29 14.68
N ARG A 76 5.07 4.02 14.50
CA ARG A 76 4.30 4.39 13.31
C ARG A 76 4.97 3.87 12.03
N THR A 77 5.30 2.58 12.04
CA THR A 77 5.88 1.90 10.89
C THR A 77 5.12 0.63 10.58
N VAL A 78 5.23 0.18 9.34
CA VAL A 78 4.65 -1.07 8.86
C VAL A 78 5.68 -1.80 8.02
N ARG A 79 5.84 -3.10 8.24
CA ARG A 79 6.65 -3.96 7.41
C ARG A 79 5.75 -5.00 6.75
N ALA A 80 5.92 -5.19 5.47
CA ALA A 80 5.10 -6.14 4.71
C ALA A 80 5.95 -6.86 3.66
N HIS A 81 5.49 -8.02 3.24
CA HIS A 81 6.11 -8.76 2.15
C HIS A 81 5.06 -9.65 1.48
N ARG A 82 5.30 -9.99 0.23
CA ARG A 82 4.44 -10.95 -0.47
C ARG A 82 4.75 -12.36 -0.01
N VAL A 83 3.72 -13.10 0.35
CA VAL A 83 3.78 -14.54 0.65
C VAL A 83 3.65 -15.32 -0.65
N GLU A 84 2.63 -14.98 -1.46
CA GLU A 84 2.54 -15.44 -2.85
C GLU A 84 3.20 -14.37 -3.71
N THR A 85 4.36 -14.67 -4.23
CA THR A 85 5.19 -13.65 -4.88
C THR A 85 4.82 -13.35 -6.32
N GLY A 86 4.10 -14.27 -7.00
CA GLY A 86 3.71 -14.04 -8.39
C GLY A 86 4.92 -13.85 -9.30
N PRO A 87 4.99 -12.73 -10.06
CA PRO A 87 6.12 -12.47 -10.94
C PRO A 87 7.37 -11.97 -10.24
N PHE A 88 7.31 -11.75 -8.92
CA PHE A 88 8.45 -11.30 -8.12
C PHE A 88 9.17 -12.50 -7.51
N GLU A 89 10.49 -12.42 -7.38
CA GLU A 89 11.23 -13.35 -6.52
C GLU A 89 10.97 -12.99 -5.06
N TYR A 90 10.93 -11.69 -4.78
CA TYR A 90 10.49 -11.15 -3.48
C TYR A 90 9.96 -9.74 -3.68
N MET A 91 9.12 -9.31 -2.75
CA MET A 91 8.63 -7.93 -2.65
C MET A 91 8.53 -7.61 -1.17
N ASN A 92 9.39 -6.72 -0.70
CA ASN A 92 9.43 -6.24 0.67
C ASN A 92 8.99 -4.78 0.70
N ILE A 93 8.13 -4.44 1.66
CA ILE A 93 7.50 -3.13 1.74
C ILE A 93 7.69 -2.57 3.15
N HIS A 94 7.99 -1.27 3.23
CA HIS A 94 8.12 -0.56 4.49
C HIS A 94 7.36 0.75 4.40
N TRP A 95 6.44 0.99 5.33
CA TRP A 95 5.70 2.25 5.43
C TRP A 95 6.11 2.97 6.71
N GLU A 96 6.29 4.29 6.61
CA GLU A 96 6.59 5.15 7.75
C GLU A 96 5.65 6.34 7.75
N TYR A 97 5.20 6.74 8.94
CA TYR A 97 4.34 7.89 9.13
C TYR A 97 5.03 8.87 10.06
N THR A 98 5.12 10.13 9.64
CA THR A 98 5.79 11.18 10.42
C THR A 98 4.87 12.37 10.54
N GLN A 99 4.65 12.86 11.77
CA GLN A 99 3.88 14.08 11.99
C GLN A 99 4.72 15.28 11.58
N THR A 100 4.12 16.14 10.74
CA THR A 100 4.74 17.39 10.30
C THR A 100 3.81 18.55 10.60
N ASP A 101 4.29 19.79 10.40
CA ASP A 101 3.48 21.00 10.58
C ASP A 101 2.31 21.07 9.59
N GLU A 102 2.44 20.40 8.46
CA GLU A 102 1.44 20.41 7.38
C GLU A 102 0.48 19.22 7.41
N GLY A 103 0.75 18.23 8.26
CA GLY A 103 -0.05 17.01 8.36
C GLY A 103 0.83 15.80 8.59
N VAL A 104 0.37 14.64 8.12
CA VAL A 104 1.10 13.38 8.26
C VAL A 104 1.81 13.05 6.95
N ARG A 105 3.13 12.90 7.03
CA ARG A 105 3.90 12.41 5.89
C ARG A 105 3.86 10.88 5.91
N MET A 106 3.33 10.30 4.86
CA MET A 106 3.28 8.85 4.66
C MET A 106 4.28 8.48 3.59
N GLN A 107 5.24 7.62 3.92
CA GLN A 107 6.31 7.22 3.00
C GLN A 107 6.29 5.71 2.81
N TRP A 108 6.30 5.28 1.55
CA TRP A 108 6.31 3.86 1.16
C TRP A 108 7.62 3.55 0.46
N THR A 109 8.34 2.57 0.99
CA THR A 109 9.57 2.06 0.40
C THR A 109 9.34 0.61 -0.04
N GLN A 110 9.71 0.28 -1.27
CA GLN A 110 9.55 -1.06 -1.80
C GLN A 110 10.89 -1.55 -2.34
N ASP A 111 11.27 -2.77 -1.97
CA ASP A 111 12.47 -3.45 -2.45
C ASP A 111 12.04 -4.79 -3.03
N PHE A 112 12.45 -5.05 -4.26
CA PHE A 112 11.97 -6.23 -4.99
C PHE A 112 12.97 -6.71 -6.02
N HIS A 113 12.72 -7.90 -6.55
CA HIS A 113 13.42 -8.45 -7.70
C HIS A 113 12.43 -9.29 -8.51
N MET A 114 12.44 -9.09 -9.82
CA MET A 114 11.55 -9.81 -10.71
C MET A 114 12.13 -11.17 -11.07
N LYS A 115 11.25 -12.16 -11.24
CA LYS A 115 11.66 -13.49 -11.72
C LYS A 115 12.07 -13.41 -13.17
N ASP A 116 12.95 -14.31 -13.59
CA ASP A 116 13.27 -14.50 -15.01
C ASP A 116 11.97 -14.88 -15.74
N GLY A 117 11.75 -14.26 -16.89
CA GLY A 117 10.55 -14.50 -17.67
C GLY A 117 9.30 -13.74 -17.22
N ALA A 118 9.39 -12.91 -16.17
CA ALA A 118 8.29 -12.04 -15.76
C ALA A 118 7.97 -11.03 -16.87
N PRO A 119 6.71 -10.52 -16.93
CA PRO A 119 6.33 -9.55 -17.96
C PRO A 119 7.16 -8.26 -17.94
N LEU A 120 7.65 -7.87 -16.77
CA LEU A 120 8.53 -6.70 -16.60
C LEU A 120 9.78 -7.12 -15.85
N ASP A 121 10.91 -6.51 -16.21
CA ASP A 121 12.16 -6.64 -15.45
C ASP A 121 12.15 -5.62 -14.28
N ASP A 122 13.25 -5.58 -13.53
CA ASP A 122 13.34 -4.70 -12.36
C ASP A 122 13.19 -3.22 -12.75
N GLU A 123 13.78 -2.80 -13.84
CA GLU A 123 13.67 -1.42 -14.32
C GLU A 123 12.25 -1.09 -14.76
N GLY A 124 11.61 -1.97 -15.52
CA GLY A 124 10.24 -1.79 -15.97
C GLY A 124 9.25 -1.74 -14.82
N MET A 125 9.42 -2.60 -13.83
CA MET A 125 8.57 -2.61 -12.64
C MET A 125 8.80 -1.35 -11.78
N THR A 126 10.05 -0.91 -11.64
CA THR A 126 10.37 0.33 -10.93
C THR A 126 9.63 1.51 -11.55
N ASP A 127 9.66 1.63 -12.87
CA ASP A 127 8.96 2.69 -13.59
C ASP A 127 7.45 2.61 -13.38
N ARG A 128 6.89 1.40 -13.44
CA ARG A 128 5.45 1.19 -13.24
C ARG A 128 5.03 1.59 -11.83
N LEU A 129 5.75 1.17 -10.80
CA LEU A 129 5.45 1.51 -9.42
C LEU A 129 5.56 3.02 -9.19
N ASN A 130 6.57 3.68 -9.76
CA ASN A 130 6.74 5.12 -9.63
C ASN A 130 5.67 5.92 -10.37
N ARG A 131 4.98 5.33 -11.33
CA ARG A 131 3.80 5.96 -11.97
C ARG A 131 2.53 5.70 -11.17
N ASN A 132 2.34 4.49 -10.67
CA ASN A 132 1.08 4.08 -10.03
C ASN A 132 0.99 4.51 -8.57
N THR A 133 2.08 4.44 -7.82
CA THR A 133 2.08 4.78 -6.39
C THR A 133 1.63 6.22 -6.12
N PRO A 134 2.13 7.23 -6.84
CA PRO A 134 1.64 8.61 -6.61
C PRO A 134 0.15 8.77 -6.90
N VAL A 135 -0.39 8.06 -7.87
CA VAL A 135 -1.84 8.08 -8.17
C VAL A 135 -2.63 7.57 -6.96
N GLN A 136 -2.23 6.42 -6.41
CA GLN A 136 -2.91 5.85 -5.25
C GLN A 136 -2.73 6.73 -4.00
N MET A 137 -1.54 7.27 -3.77
CA MET A 137 -1.28 8.18 -2.66
C MET A 137 -2.15 9.43 -2.73
N ASN A 138 -2.33 10.00 -3.93
CA ASN A 138 -3.20 11.17 -4.09
C ASN A 138 -4.67 10.84 -3.82
N LEU A 139 -5.15 9.66 -4.21
CA LEU A 139 -6.50 9.22 -3.90
C LEU A 139 -6.70 9.05 -2.40
N ILE A 140 -5.74 8.43 -1.73
CA ILE A 140 -5.79 8.25 -0.27
C ILE A 140 -5.81 9.61 0.42
N LYS A 141 -4.94 10.52 0.00
CA LYS A 141 -4.89 11.90 0.54
C LYS A 141 -6.26 12.59 0.42
N GLU A 142 -6.84 12.58 -0.75
CA GLU A 142 -8.16 13.22 -0.98
C GLU A 142 -9.24 12.63 -0.08
N LYS A 143 -9.30 11.31 0.03
CA LYS A 143 -10.30 10.60 0.83
C LYS A 143 -10.12 10.87 2.32
N LEU A 144 -8.90 10.82 2.82
CA LEU A 144 -8.63 11.04 4.24
C LEU A 144 -8.80 12.50 4.65
N GLU A 145 -8.41 13.43 3.79
CA GLU A 145 -8.65 14.85 4.06
C GLU A 145 -10.14 15.18 4.06
N ALA A 146 -10.91 14.56 3.15
CA ALA A 146 -12.36 14.71 3.15
C ALA A 146 -12.99 14.13 4.42
N ALA A 147 -12.53 12.97 4.87
CA ALA A 147 -13.00 12.35 6.11
C ALA A 147 -12.67 13.21 7.33
N ALA A 148 -11.48 13.82 7.36
CA ALA A 148 -11.08 14.72 8.45
C ALA A 148 -11.96 15.97 8.48
N ARG A 149 -12.27 16.57 7.33
CA ARG A 149 -13.16 17.72 7.26
C ARG A 149 -14.58 17.38 7.70
N ALA A 150 -15.08 16.21 7.30
CA ALA A 150 -16.40 15.74 7.71
C ALA A 150 -16.49 15.54 9.24
N ALA A 151 -15.43 15.01 9.86
CA ALA A 151 -15.37 14.84 11.31
C ALA A 151 -15.37 16.17 12.05
N LEU A 152 -14.73 17.21 11.51
CA LEU A 152 -14.72 18.55 12.10
C LEU A 152 -16.05 19.27 11.94
N ALA A 153 -16.81 18.95 10.90
CA ALA A 153 -18.09 19.59 10.59
C ALA A 153 -19.28 18.99 11.40
N SER A 154 -19.08 17.82 12.01
CA SER A 154 -20.13 17.11 12.74
C SER A 154 -20.21 17.46 14.22
#